data_bedb7bdeddce35ccdd7f0a15fa5a1fd5
#
_entry.id   bedb7bdeddce35ccdd7f0a15fa5a1fd5
#
_cell.length_a   1.000
_cell.length_b   1.000
_cell.length_c   1.000
_cell.angle_alpha   90.00
_cell.angle_beta   90.00
_cell.angle_gamma   90.00
#
_symmetry.space_group_name_H-M   'P 1'
#
loop_
_entity.id
_entity.type
_entity.pdbx_description
1 polymer ?
#
loop_
_entity_poly.entity_id
_entity_poly.type
_entity_poly.pdbx_seq_one_letter_code
_entity_poly.pdbx_strand_id
1 'polypeptide(L)'
;VTLNLLLIPKFIEDGWEVHYIGDKKGIEYQEIKKSGLEVRFHSIATGKLRRYFSFQNMMDVFKVAWGTLQSIAILLRVRPQVLFSKGGFVSVPPVIAARLTRVPVYIHESDLSMGLANKIAYKFATKMYTTFEQAHGLTKSEHIGAVTKVTDHIPPTSEVLEEKTKGFRKDL
;
A
#
# COMPACT_ATOMS: atom_id res chain seq x y z
N VAL A 1 4.18 4.80 0.07
CA VAL A 1 3.67 6.08 0.63
C VAL A 1 2.95 6.89 -0.43
N THR A 2 3.57 7.13 -1.59
CA THR A 2 3.04 8.01 -2.64
C THR A 2 1.61 7.66 -3.07
N LEU A 3 1.29 6.37 -3.31
CA LEU A 3 -0.05 5.97 -3.71
C LEU A 3 -1.11 6.33 -2.65
N ASN A 4 -0.81 6.06 -1.37
CA ASN A 4 -1.75 6.38 -0.30
C ASN A 4 -2.02 7.89 -0.22
N LEU A 5 -0.97 8.73 -0.38
CA LEU A 5 -1.10 10.18 -0.41
C LEU A 5 -1.87 10.72 -1.63
N LEU A 6 -1.97 9.93 -2.70
CA LEU A 6 -2.81 10.27 -3.86
C LEU A 6 -4.28 9.89 -3.64
N LEU A 7 -4.53 8.76 -2.97
CA LEU A 7 -5.88 8.24 -2.77
C LEU A 7 -6.60 8.92 -1.61
N ILE A 8 -5.89 9.21 -0.52
CA ILE A 8 -6.49 9.77 0.71
C ILE A 8 -7.30 11.04 0.45
N PRO A 9 -6.81 12.07 -0.28
CA PRO A 9 -7.60 13.26 -0.55
C PRO A 9 -8.91 12.95 -1.25
N LYS A 10 -8.90 12.06 -2.23
CA LYS A 10 -10.10 11.65 -2.97
C LYS A 10 -11.15 11.00 -2.09
N PHE A 11 -10.70 10.11 -1.17
CA PHE A 11 -11.61 9.50 -0.21
C PHE A 11 -12.20 10.53 0.77
N ILE A 12 -11.40 11.50 1.22
CA ILE A 12 -11.89 12.58 2.09
C ILE A 12 -12.91 13.46 1.35
N GLU A 13 -12.64 13.83 0.09
CA GLU A 13 -13.56 14.57 -0.78
C GLU A 13 -14.89 13.83 -0.98
N ASP A 14 -14.84 12.49 -1.09
CA ASP A 14 -16.02 11.62 -1.19
C ASP A 14 -16.73 11.39 0.16
N GLY A 15 -16.30 12.06 1.23
CA GLY A 15 -16.93 12.01 2.55
C GLY A 15 -16.51 10.83 3.43
N TRP A 16 -15.40 10.13 3.09
CA TRP A 16 -14.89 9.04 3.90
C TRP A 16 -14.08 9.55 5.09
N GLU A 17 -14.28 8.95 6.26
CA GLU A 17 -13.36 9.10 7.38
C GLU A 17 -12.16 8.18 7.17
N VAL A 18 -10.97 8.77 7.04
CA VAL A 18 -9.75 8.02 6.72
C VAL A 18 -8.91 7.80 7.98
N HIS A 19 -8.61 6.54 8.25
CA HIS A 19 -7.70 6.10 9.31
C HIS A 19 -6.44 5.50 8.68
N TYR A 20 -5.28 5.79 9.25
CA TYR A 20 -4.01 5.22 8.82
C TYR A 20 -3.38 4.40 9.93
N ILE A 21 -3.03 3.15 9.65
CA ILE A 21 -2.33 2.27 10.60
C ILE A 21 -0.88 2.13 10.14
N GLY A 22 0.07 2.43 11.02
CA GLY A 22 1.47 2.40 10.64
C GLY A 22 2.44 2.50 11.83
N ASP A 23 3.72 2.69 11.53
CA ASP A 23 4.76 2.94 12.52
C ASP A 23 5.00 4.44 12.66
N LYS A 24 4.92 4.97 13.90
CA LYS A 24 5.25 6.39 14.17
C LYS A 24 6.70 6.76 13.83
N LYS A 25 7.59 5.78 13.78
CA LYS A 25 9.00 5.97 13.39
C LYS A 25 9.22 5.81 11.89
N GLY A 26 8.19 5.43 11.15
CA GLY A 26 8.22 5.24 9.70
C GLY A 26 8.11 6.56 8.93
N ILE A 27 8.55 6.50 7.68
CA ILE A 27 8.44 7.63 6.73
C ILE A 27 6.97 8.00 6.52
N GLU A 28 6.08 7.02 6.55
CA GLU A 28 4.64 7.19 6.34
C GLU A 28 4.02 8.18 7.31
N TYR A 29 4.40 8.10 8.57
CA TYR A 29 3.90 9.03 9.60
C TYR A 29 4.33 10.47 9.32
N GLN A 30 5.59 10.66 8.93
CA GLN A 30 6.11 12.00 8.62
C GLN A 30 5.45 12.61 7.39
N GLU A 31 5.26 11.80 6.34
CA GLU A 31 4.63 12.24 5.10
C GLU A 31 3.15 12.60 5.29
N ILE A 32 2.40 11.80 6.04
CA ILE A 32 1.00 12.12 6.38
C ILE A 32 0.93 13.38 7.23
N LYS A 33 1.81 13.54 8.22
CA LYS A 33 1.86 14.75 9.03
C LYS A 33 2.18 16.00 8.22
N LYS A 34 3.11 15.90 7.27
CA LYS A 34 3.48 17.01 6.38
C LYS A 34 2.39 17.37 5.36
N SER A 35 1.59 16.39 4.96
CA SER A 35 0.54 16.60 3.95
C SER A 35 -0.62 17.46 4.45
N GLY A 36 -0.77 17.63 5.76
CA GLY A 36 -1.90 18.37 6.35
C GLY A 36 -3.26 17.70 6.18
N LEU A 37 -3.30 16.45 5.70
CA LEU A 37 -4.54 15.71 5.48
C LEU A 37 -5.22 15.34 6.80
N GLU A 38 -6.54 15.41 6.85
CA GLU A 38 -7.35 14.98 7.99
C GLU A 38 -7.40 13.46 8.10
N VAL A 39 -6.31 12.87 8.61
CA VAL A 39 -6.16 11.43 8.78
C VAL A 39 -5.89 11.10 10.24
N ARG A 40 -6.67 10.19 10.80
CA ARG A 40 -6.40 9.66 12.15
C ARG A 40 -5.35 8.56 12.08
N PHE A 41 -4.15 8.87 12.58
CA PHE A 41 -3.03 7.94 12.57
C PHE A 41 -3.03 7.05 13.82
N HIS A 42 -2.99 5.72 13.61
CA HIS A 42 -2.87 4.70 14.64
C HIS A 42 -1.50 4.03 14.57
N SER A 43 -0.74 4.10 15.67
CA SER A 43 0.56 3.45 15.73
C SER A 43 0.46 2.02 16.22
N ILE A 44 1.15 1.12 15.54
CA ILE A 44 1.28 -0.29 15.93
C ILE A 44 2.75 -0.69 16.01
N ALA A 45 3.02 -1.80 16.73
CA ALA A 45 4.31 -2.46 16.69
C ALA A 45 4.51 -3.12 15.32
N THR A 46 5.69 -2.95 14.74
CA THR A 46 6.03 -3.51 13.43
C THR A 46 7.33 -4.29 13.51
N GLY A 47 7.44 -5.38 12.77
CA GLY A 47 8.66 -6.18 12.63
C GLY A 47 9.10 -6.21 11.16
N LYS A 48 10.40 -6.18 10.91
CA LYS A 48 10.95 -6.37 9.57
C LYS A 48 11.22 -7.86 9.38
N LEU A 49 10.30 -8.58 8.78
CA LEU A 49 10.51 -10.00 8.42
C LEU A 49 11.62 -10.08 7.37
N ARG A 50 12.83 -10.41 7.80
CA ARG A 50 13.99 -10.59 6.92
C ARG A 50 14.03 -12.02 6.38
N ARG A 51 14.61 -12.20 5.18
CA ARG A 51 14.74 -13.53 4.54
C ARG A 51 15.73 -14.48 5.22
N TYR A 52 16.50 -14.01 6.22
CA TYR A 52 17.55 -14.81 6.88
C TYR A 52 17.14 -15.18 8.29
N PHE A 53 17.41 -16.42 8.68
CA PHE A 53 17.23 -16.91 10.05
C PHE A 53 18.21 -16.17 10.97
N SER A 54 17.68 -15.34 11.89
CA SER A 54 18.46 -14.72 12.96
C SER A 54 17.58 -14.59 14.21
N PHE A 55 18.21 -14.42 15.37
CA PHE A 55 17.50 -14.15 16.62
C PHE A 55 16.59 -12.91 16.53
N GLN A 56 16.99 -11.93 15.70
CA GLN A 56 16.15 -10.76 15.38
C GLN A 56 14.83 -11.12 14.68
N ASN A 57 14.82 -12.17 13.85
CA ASN A 57 13.59 -12.62 13.19
C ASN A 57 12.58 -13.17 14.19
N MET A 58 13.02 -13.82 15.26
CA MET A 58 12.13 -14.30 16.31
C MET A 58 11.49 -13.12 17.05
N MET A 59 12.27 -12.09 17.39
CA MET A 59 11.76 -10.86 17.96
C MET A 59 10.79 -10.13 17.03
N ASP A 60 11.05 -10.15 15.72
CA ASP A 60 10.18 -9.53 14.73
C ASP A 60 8.86 -10.29 14.56
N VAL A 61 8.83 -11.60 14.71
CA VAL A 61 7.59 -12.40 14.77
C VAL A 61 6.73 -11.98 15.96
N PHE A 62 7.33 -11.82 17.16
CA PHE A 62 6.60 -11.33 18.32
C PHE A 62 6.05 -9.91 18.12
N LYS A 63 6.82 -9.02 17.47
CA LYS A 63 6.33 -7.67 17.12
C LYS A 63 5.16 -7.72 16.15
N VAL A 64 5.21 -8.61 15.15
CA VAL A 64 4.10 -8.82 14.22
C VAL A 64 2.86 -9.34 14.93
N ALA A 65 3.01 -10.31 15.84
CA ALA A 65 1.91 -10.84 16.63
C ALA A 65 1.29 -9.74 17.52
N TRP A 66 2.13 -8.98 18.22
CA TRP A 66 1.68 -7.85 19.05
C TRP A 66 1.00 -6.76 18.21
N GLY A 67 1.60 -6.37 17.09
CA GLY A 67 1.01 -5.42 16.14
C GLY A 67 -0.34 -5.90 15.58
N THR A 68 -0.49 -7.22 15.40
CA THR A 68 -1.77 -7.82 14.99
C THR A 68 -2.84 -7.64 16.07
N LEU A 69 -2.52 -7.88 17.34
CA LEU A 69 -3.44 -7.65 18.45
C LEU A 69 -3.83 -6.17 18.57
N GLN A 70 -2.86 -5.26 18.43
CA GLN A 70 -3.13 -3.83 18.39
C GLN A 70 -4.04 -3.45 17.21
N SER A 71 -3.79 -4.02 16.04
CA SER A 71 -4.61 -3.79 14.85
C SER A 71 -6.03 -4.32 15.03
N ILE A 72 -6.23 -5.49 15.66
CA ILE A 72 -7.55 -6.02 16.00
C ILE A 72 -8.31 -5.02 16.88
N ALA A 73 -7.69 -4.53 17.94
CA ALA A 73 -8.32 -3.56 18.84
C ALA A 73 -8.72 -2.26 18.09
N ILE A 74 -7.86 -1.76 17.20
CA ILE A 74 -8.14 -0.60 16.34
C ILE A 74 -9.33 -0.89 15.42
N LEU A 75 -9.32 -2.01 14.69
CA LEU A 75 -10.37 -2.35 13.73
C LEU A 75 -11.72 -2.59 14.40
N LEU A 76 -11.75 -3.21 15.59
CA LEU A 76 -12.99 -3.40 16.36
C LEU A 76 -13.57 -2.08 16.87
N ARG A 77 -12.70 -1.10 17.20
CA ARG A 77 -13.11 0.22 17.66
C ARG A 77 -13.58 1.12 16.51
N VAL A 78 -12.82 1.14 15.41
CA VAL A 78 -13.09 1.98 14.25
C VAL A 78 -14.21 1.40 13.39
N ARG A 79 -14.28 0.07 13.27
CA ARG A 79 -15.23 -0.68 12.43
C ARG A 79 -15.23 -0.20 10.97
N PRO A 80 -14.06 -0.18 10.31
CA PRO A 80 -13.98 0.32 8.95
C PRO A 80 -14.72 -0.60 7.97
N GLN A 81 -15.25 -0.02 6.89
CA GLN A 81 -15.87 -0.76 5.80
C GLN A 81 -14.85 -1.53 4.96
N VAL A 82 -13.61 -1.02 4.89
CA VAL A 82 -12.56 -1.57 4.04
C VAL A 82 -11.18 -1.28 4.62
N LEU A 83 -10.23 -2.18 4.40
CA LEU A 83 -8.81 -1.95 4.64
C LEU A 83 -8.07 -2.00 3.31
N PHE A 84 -7.35 -0.91 2.99
CA PHE A 84 -6.47 -0.82 1.84
C PHE A 84 -5.00 -0.91 2.25
N SER A 85 -4.21 -1.72 1.55
CA SER A 85 -2.79 -1.90 1.80
C SER A 85 -1.98 -1.81 0.51
N LYS A 86 -0.99 -0.92 0.49
CA LYS A 86 -0.01 -0.87 -0.59
C LYS A 86 1.11 -1.93 -0.45
N GLY A 87 1.11 -2.67 0.63
CA GLY A 87 2.18 -3.61 0.94
C GLY A 87 3.24 -3.03 1.90
N GLY A 88 4.34 -3.76 2.02
CA GLY A 88 5.37 -3.49 3.04
C GLY A 88 5.08 -4.23 4.36
N PHE A 89 6.14 -4.47 5.15
CA PHE A 89 6.01 -5.29 6.36
C PHE A 89 5.10 -4.67 7.43
N VAL A 90 4.96 -3.35 7.43
CA VAL A 90 4.07 -2.60 8.34
C VAL A 90 2.60 -2.96 8.10
N SER A 91 2.23 -3.37 6.88
CA SER A 91 0.85 -3.71 6.53
C SER A 91 0.46 -5.14 6.91
N VAL A 92 1.40 -6.02 7.21
CA VAL A 92 1.11 -7.43 7.52
C VAL A 92 0.21 -7.58 8.76
N PRO A 93 0.52 -6.96 9.93
CA PRO A 93 -0.36 -7.03 11.08
C PRO A 93 -1.79 -6.54 10.83
N PRO A 94 -2.03 -5.36 10.23
CA PRO A 94 -3.38 -4.89 9.91
C PRO A 94 -4.15 -5.81 8.96
N VAL A 95 -3.49 -6.38 7.96
CA VAL A 95 -4.12 -7.30 7.01
C VAL A 95 -4.58 -8.59 7.68
N ILE A 96 -3.73 -9.18 8.56
CA ILE A 96 -4.12 -10.35 9.35
C ILE A 96 -5.29 -10.01 10.28
N ALA A 97 -5.21 -8.87 10.96
CA ALA A 97 -6.27 -8.39 11.85
C ALA A 97 -7.60 -8.19 11.09
N ALA A 98 -7.56 -7.58 9.91
CA ALA A 98 -8.74 -7.36 9.08
C ALA A 98 -9.42 -8.70 8.68
N ARG A 99 -8.62 -9.72 8.36
CA ARG A 99 -9.16 -11.07 8.08
C ARG A 99 -9.89 -11.65 9.29
N LEU A 100 -9.32 -11.48 10.50
CA LEU A 100 -9.90 -11.98 11.75
C LEU A 100 -11.16 -11.20 12.15
N THR A 101 -11.21 -9.91 11.87
CA THR A 101 -12.35 -9.03 12.15
C THR A 101 -13.37 -8.95 11.00
N ARG A 102 -13.17 -9.75 9.93
CA ARG A 102 -14.02 -9.80 8.73
C ARG A 102 -14.12 -8.48 7.96
N VAL A 103 -13.12 -7.62 8.08
CA VAL A 103 -13.01 -6.41 7.26
C VAL A 103 -12.46 -6.78 5.88
N PRO A 104 -13.12 -6.39 4.77
CA PRO A 104 -12.61 -6.62 3.42
C PRO A 104 -11.24 -5.98 3.22
N VAL A 105 -10.30 -6.72 2.60
CA VAL A 105 -8.93 -6.28 2.39
C VAL A 105 -8.64 -6.14 0.90
N TYR A 106 -8.25 -4.95 0.50
CA TYR A 106 -7.75 -4.64 -0.84
C TYR A 106 -6.27 -4.33 -0.77
N ILE A 107 -5.48 -4.95 -1.63
CA ILE A 107 -4.03 -4.74 -1.67
C ILE A 107 -3.59 -4.25 -3.04
N HIS A 108 -2.49 -3.53 -3.09
CA HIS A 108 -1.88 -3.04 -4.32
C HIS A 108 -0.42 -3.48 -4.42
N GLU A 109 -0.05 -4.03 -5.59
CA GLU A 109 1.33 -4.37 -5.94
C GLU A 109 1.82 -3.44 -7.05
N SER A 110 2.92 -2.74 -6.77
CA SER A 110 3.52 -1.80 -7.72
C SER A 110 4.69 -2.39 -8.51
N ASP A 111 5.23 -3.52 -8.06
CA ASP A 111 6.42 -4.12 -8.62
C ASP A 111 6.05 -5.24 -9.63
N LEU A 112 6.97 -5.55 -10.53
CA LEU A 112 6.82 -6.66 -11.49
C LEU A 112 6.64 -8.02 -10.82
N SER A 113 7.20 -8.18 -9.63
CA SER A 113 7.06 -9.40 -8.84
C SER A 113 6.56 -9.08 -7.44
N MET A 114 5.64 -9.89 -6.95
CA MET A 114 5.05 -9.71 -5.64
C MET A 114 6.08 -9.83 -4.52
N GLY A 115 6.23 -8.78 -3.72
CA GLY A 115 7.07 -8.76 -2.53
C GLY A 115 6.56 -9.72 -1.44
N LEU A 116 7.44 -10.11 -0.49
CA LEU A 116 7.10 -11.07 0.57
C LEU A 116 5.88 -10.62 1.40
N ALA A 117 5.81 -9.34 1.75
CA ALA A 117 4.68 -8.80 2.50
C ALA A 117 3.36 -8.96 1.73
N ASN A 118 3.35 -8.66 0.42
CA ASN A 118 2.18 -8.84 -0.42
C ASN A 118 1.85 -10.31 -0.69
N LYS A 119 2.84 -11.21 -0.73
CA LYS A 119 2.59 -12.67 -0.78
C LYS A 119 1.83 -13.16 0.46
N ILE A 120 2.16 -12.63 1.63
CA ILE A 120 1.44 -12.93 2.87
C ILE A 120 0.04 -12.29 2.82
N ALA A 121 -0.04 -11.01 2.49
CA ALA A 121 -1.28 -10.26 2.43
C ALA A 121 -2.28 -10.83 1.41
N TYR A 122 -1.81 -11.33 0.27
CA TYR A 122 -2.64 -11.92 -0.79
C TYR A 122 -3.48 -13.11 -0.30
N LYS A 123 -2.95 -13.90 0.65
CA LYS A 123 -3.70 -15.02 1.24
C LYS A 123 -4.99 -14.57 1.93
N PHE A 124 -4.96 -13.36 2.49
CA PHE A 124 -6.05 -12.77 3.27
C PHE A 124 -6.83 -11.71 2.50
N ALA A 125 -6.33 -11.27 1.35
CA ALA A 125 -6.95 -10.24 0.54
C ALA A 125 -8.25 -10.71 -0.10
N THR A 126 -9.20 -9.79 -0.19
CA THR A 126 -10.40 -9.90 -1.01
C THR A 126 -10.04 -9.74 -2.47
N LYS A 127 -9.22 -8.74 -2.80
CA LYS A 127 -8.74 -8.45 -4.14
C LYS A 127 -7.37 -7.78 -4.12
N MET A 128 -6.59 -8.00 -5.16
CA MET A 128 -5.30 -7.35 -5.39
C MET A 128 -5.35 -6.56 -6.69
N TYR A 129 -4.93 -5.31 -6.63
CA TYR A 129 -4.70 -4.48 -7.80
C TYR A 129 -3.22 -4.45 -8.13
N THR A 130 -2.88 -4.46 -9.41
CA THR A 130 -1.49 -4.52 -9.85
C THR A 130 -1.17 -3.46 -10.90
N THR A 131 0.02 -2.88 -10.79
CA THR A 131 0.54 -1.94 -11.79
C THR A 131 0.99 -2.66 -13.07
N PHE A 132 1.49 -3.87 -12.93
CA PHE A 132 1.96 -4.71 -14.05
C PHE A 132 1.15 -5.99 -14.10
N GLU A 133 1.06 -6.60 -15.29
CA GLU A 133 0.52 -7.94 -15.42
C GLU A 133 1.33 -8.91 -14.57
N GLN A 134 0.66 -9.60 -13.68
CA GLN A 134 1.27 -10.59 -12.82
C GLN A 134 1.26 -11.97 -13.49
N ALA A 135 2.21 -12.81 -13.09
CA ALA A 135 2.28 -14.18 -13.57
C ALA A 135 0.95 -14.92 -13.39
N HIS A 136 0.65 -15.84 -14.31
CA HIS A 136 -0.56 -16.66 -14.31
C HIS A 136 -0.82 -17.35 -12.97
N GLY A 137 -2.10 -17.46 -12.59
CA GLY A 137 -2.55 -18.20 -11.39
C GLY A 137 -3.00 -17.32 -10.21
N LEU A 138 -2.96 -16.00 -10.33
CA LEU A 138 -3.46 -15.10 -9.29
C LEU A 138 -4.94 -14.76 -9.52
N THR A 139 -5.83 -15.60 -9.02
CA THR A 139 -7.29 -15.51 -9.25
C THR A 139 -7.96 -14.27 -8.65
N LYS A 140 -7.32 -13.63 -7.66
CA LYS A 140 -7.85 -12.42 -6.99
C LYS A 140 -7.18 -11.14 -7.48
N SER A 141 -6.36 -11.18 -8.53
CA SER A 141 -5.67 -10.00 -9.04
C SER A 141 -6.38 -9.36 -10.23
N GLU A 142 -6.27 -8.05 -10.31
CA GLU A 142 -6.71 -7.23 -11.44
C GLU A 142 -5.61 -6.24 -11.80
N HIS A 143 -5.24 -6.23 -13.07
CA HIS A 143 -4.30 -5.27 -13.61
C HIS A 143 -5.01 -3.95 -13.88
N ILE A 144 -4.56 -2.87 -13.23
CA ILE A 144 -5.15 -1.53 -13.36
C ILE A 144 -4.17 -0.50 -13.94
N GLY A 145 -2.93 -0.90 -14.19
CA GLY A 145 -1.89 0.01 -14.65
C GLY A 145 -1.30 0.89 -13.52
N ALA A 146 -0.49 1.86 -13.91
CA ALA A 146 0.18 2.76 -12.98
C ALA A 146 -0.76 3.85 -12.48
N VAL A 147 -0.88 3.99 -11.16
CA VAL A 147 -1.56 5.12 -10.52
C VAL A 147 -0.53 6.22 -10.33
N THR A 148 -0.66 7.31 -11.07
CA THR A 148 0.27 8.44 -11.08
C THR A 148 -0.41 9.76 -10.73
N LYS A 149 0.40 10.80 -10.44
CA LYS A 149 -0.09 12.17 -10.27
C LYS A 149 -0.46 12.86 -11.58
N VAL A 150 -0.19 12.21 -12.70
CA VAL A 150 -0.50 12.79 -14.02
C VAL A 150 -2.00 12.77 -14.18
N THR A 151 -2.61 13.93 -14.01
CA THR A 151 -4.00 14.18 -14.33
C THR A 151 -4.09 14.64 -15.78
N ASP A 152 -5.12 14.28 -16.44
CA ASP A 152 -5.85 14.69 -17.66
C ASP A 152 -5.16 15.45 -18.82
N HIS A 153 -3.90 15.83 -18.71
CA HIS A 153 -3.09 16.41 -19.78
C HIS A 153 -1.87 15.54 -20.10
N ILE A 154 -2.11 14.30 -20.49
CA ILE A 154 -1.11 13.56 -21.27
C ILE A 154 -1.30 14.07 -22.70
N PRO A 155 -0.37 14.88 -23.24
CA PRO A 155 -0.41 15.21 -24.66
C PRO A 155 -0.36 13.89 -25.46
N PRO A 156 -1.06 13.79 -26.59
CA PRO A 156 -1.08 12.57 -27.37
C PRO A 156 0.35 12.06 -27.60
N THR A 157 0.53 10.77 -27.47
CA THR A 157 1.84 10.10 -27.48
C THR A 157 2.74 10.50 -28.65
N SER A 158 2.14 10.92 -29.78
CA SER A 158 2.81 11.47 -30.95
C SER A 158 3.53 12.80 -30.66
N GLU A 159 2.93 13.73 -29.94
CA GLU A 159 3.54 15.05 -29.65
C GLU A 159 4.72 14.91 -28.67
N VAL A 160 4.60 14.04 -27.65
CA VAL A 160 5.69 13.78 -26.69
C VAL A 160 6.88 13.09 -27.34
N LEU A 161 6.62 12.18 -28.30
CA LEU A 161 7.66 11.52 -29.07
C LEU A 161 8.36 12.48 -30.03
N GLU A 162 7.62 13.37 -30.70
CA GLU A 162 8.21 14.37 -31.60
C GLU A 162 9.06 15.40 -30.85
N GLU A 163 8.63 15.85 -29.68
CA GLU A 163 9.39 16.81 -28.87
C GLU A 163 10.69 16.19 -28.34
N LYS A 164 10.65 14.94 -27.86
CA LYS A 164 11.84 14.21 -27.41
C LYS A 164 12.78 13.81 -28.56
N THR A 165 12.26 13.52 -29.74
CA THR A 165 13.11 13.12 -30.90
C THR A 165 13.73 14.31 -31.61
N LYS A 166 13.17 15.52 -31.52
CA LYS A 166 13.80 16.74 -32.04
C LYS A 166 15.15 17.08 -31.40
N GLY A 167 15.37 16.66 -30.14
CA GLY A 167 16.65 16.78 -29.46
C GLY A 167 17.71 15.76 -29.89
N PHE A 168 17.30 14.57 -30.31
CA PHE A 168 18.20 13.46 -30.62
C PHE A 168 18.72 13.47 -32.09
N ARG A 169 18.08 14.24 -32.98
CA ARG A 169 18.46 14.30 -34.41
C ARG A 169 19.53 15.33 -34.76
N LYS A 170 20.09 16.04 -33.79
CA LYS A 170 21.11 17.06 -34.04
C LYS A 170 22.56 16.58 -33.90
N ASP A 171 22.77 15.35 -33.44
CA ASP A 171 24.12 14.84 -33.13
C ASP A 171 24.47 13.54 -33.92
N LEU A 172 23.86 13.30 -35.07
CA LEU A 172 24.23 12.23 -36.02
C LEU A 172 24.65 12.81 -37.36
#